data_7739b57e007c3c713bef5d415121cce1
#
_entry.id   7739b57e007c3c713bef5d415121cce1
#
_cell.length_a   1.000
_cell.length_b   1.000
_cell.length_c   1.000
_cell.angle_alpha   90.00
_cell.angle_beta   90.00
_cell.angle_gamma   90.00
#
_symmetry.space_group_name_H-M   'P 1'
#
loop_
_entity.id
_entity.type
_entity.pdbx_description
1 polymer ?
#
loop_
_entity_poly.entity_id
_entity_poly.type
_entity_poly.pdbx_seq_one_letter_code
_entity_poly.pdbx_strand_id
1 'polypeptide(L)'
;VLESMDPMVMAVGGVAVAYVDGSYNVATGEYGAGVAFFSEQGEEHISRKGEDKELASMRNVAGEILGSRLAMEKAVALKQKKIYIYHDYQGIASWCLGEWKTNKEGTRQYKEYYDSVKDSIEIVFCKVKGHSGDTWNDLADELAKQSVGN
;
A
#
# COMPACT_ATOMS: atom_id res chain seq x y z
N VAL A 1 -12.16 13.04 -9.11
CA VAL A 1 -12.86 13.63 -7.98
C VAL A 1 -12.30 13.12 -6.64
N LEU A 2 -12.13 11.79 -6.47
CA LEU A 2 -11.53 11.25 -5.25
C LEU A 2 -10.10 11.76 -5.04
N GLU A 3 -9.37 11.99 -6.11
CA GLU A 3 -7.98 12.43 -6.05
C GLU A 3 -7.84 13.86 -5.52
N SER A 4 -8.88 14.67 -5.63
CA SER A 4 -8.84 16.06 -5.19
C SER A 4 -9.37 16.24 -3.75
N MET A 5 -9.85 15.18 -3.11
CA MET A 5 -10.39 15.26 -1.76
C MET A 5 -9.30 15.06 -0.73
N ASP A 6 -9.40 15.82 0.37
CA ASP A 6 -8.54 15.60 1.53
C ASP A 6 -8.81 14.19 2.09
N PRO A 7 -7.78 13.35 2.26
CA PRO A 7 -7.99 12.00 2.81
C PRO A 7 -8.70 11.99 4.16
N MET A 8 -8.49 13.00 5.00
CA MET A 8 -9.20 13.06 6.29
C MET A 8 -10.68 13.33 6.14
N VAL A 9 -11.11 14.01 5.07
CA VAL A 9 -12.52 14.21 4.77
C VAL A 9 -13.18 12.91 4.34
N MET A 10 -12.44 12.05 3.62
CA MET A 10 -12.94 10.76 3.18
C MET A 10 -12.95 9.71 4.30
N ALA A 11 -12.05 9.86 5.28
CA ALA A 11 -11.80 8.84 6.32
C ALA A 11 -12.79 8.99 7.48
N VAL A 12 -14.07 8.80 7.19
CA VAL A 12 -15.16 8.92 8.17
C VAL A 12 -16.13 7.74 8.00
N GLY A 13 -16.87 7.42 9.05
CA GLY A 13 -17.93 6.43 8.96
C GLY A 13 -17.45 5.00 8.68
N GLY A 14 -16.28 4.63 9.20
CA GLY A 14 -15.73 3.30 8.98
C GLY A 14 -14.94 3.18 7.69
N VAL A 15 -14.54 4.31 7.11
CA VAL A 15 -13.72 4.37 5.88
C VAL A 15 -12.29 4.74 6.23
N ALA A 16 -11.33 3.99 5.69
CA ALA A 16 -9.92 4.32 5.78
C ALA A 16 -9.39 4.74 4.41
N VAL A 17 -8.31 5.51 4.40
CA VAL A 17 -7.60 5.91 3.19
C VAL A 17 -6.13 5.67 3.41
N ALA A 18 -5.44 5.07 2.46
CA ALA A 18 -4.00 4.84 2.56
C ALA A 18 -3.33 5.20 1.24
N TYR A 19 -2.18 5.88 1.34
CA TYR A 19 -1.25 6.07 0.24
C TYR A 19 -0.07 5.15 0.51
N VAL A 20 0.29 4.31 -0.45
CA VAL A 20 1.34 3.33 -0.28
C VAL A 20 2.41 3.50 -1.34
N ASP A 21 3.66 3.24 -0.98
CA ASP A 21 4.77 3.26 -1.92
C ASP A 21 5.85 2.31 -1.43
N GLY A 22 6.81 2.02 -2.30
CA GLY A 22 7.91 1.13 -2.00
C GLY A 22 9.24 1.73 -2.42
N SER A 23 10.31 1.30 -1.77
CA SER A 23 11.67 1.69 -2.10
C SER A 23 12.59 0.47 -2.01
N TYR A 24 13.68 0.51 -2.77
CA TYR A 24 14.67 -0.54 -2.78
C TYR A 24 16.05 0.07 -2.67
N ASN A 25 16.86 -0.44 -1.74
CA ASN A 25 18.24 0.00 -1.57
C ASN A 25 19.15 -0.97 -2.32
N VAL A 26 19.72 -0.52 -3.44
CA VAL A 26 20.57 -1.38 -4.29
C VAL A 26 21.85 -1.80 -3.59
N ALA A 27 22.33 -1.01 -2.64
CA ALA A 27 23.57 -1.32 -1.92
C ALA A 27 23.36 -2.47 -0.92
N THR A 28 22.20 -2.53 -0.28
CA THR A 28 21.92 -3.55 0.74
C THR A 28 21.03 -4.68 0.26
N GLY A 29 20.31 -4.49 -0.86
CA GLY A 29 19.35 -5.48 -1.34
C GLY A 29 18.05 -5.48 -0.53
N GLU A 30 17.83 -4.46 0.28
CA GLU A 30 16.64 -4.36 1.13
C GLU A 30 15.55 -3.54 0.46
N TYR A 31 14.29 -3.95 0.68
CA TYR A 31 13.14 -3.21 0.22
C TYR A 31 12.33 -2.73 1.41
N GLY A 32 11.54 -1.70 1.21
CA GLY A 32 10.72 -1.18 2.29
C GLY A 32 9.46 -0.50 1.80
N ALA A 33 8.55 -0.30 2.72
CA ALA A 33 7.24 0.27 2.46
C ALA A 33 7.07 1.59 3.21
N GLY A 34 6.35 2.50 2.57
CA GLY A 34 5.84 3.70 3.22
C GLY A 34 4.34 3.73 3.09
N VAL A 35 3.64 4.05 4.16
CA VAL A 35 2.18 4.15 4.19
C VAL A 35 1.77 5.40 4.95
N ALA A 36 0.97 6.24 4.31
CA ALA A 36 0.25 7.31 4.99
C ALA A 36 -1.19 6.83 5.14
N PHE A 37 -1.62 6.61 6.37
CA PHE A 37 -2.89 5.96 6.68
C PHE A 37 -3.81 6.94 7.41
N PHE A 38 -5.06 7.02 6.97
CA PHE A 38 -6.06 7.94 7.51
C PHE A 38 -7.31 7.17 7.90
N SER A 39 -7.83 7.46 9.08
CA SER A 39 -9.10 6.92 9.57
C SER A 39 -9.73 7.96 10.50
N GLU A 40 -10.86 7.63 11.09
CA GLU A 40 -11.48 8.50 12.10
C GLU A 40 -10.56 8.71 13.31
N GLN A 41 -9.59 7.82 13.51
CA GLN A 41 -8.63 7.95 14.60
C GLN A 41 -7.48 8.91 14.26
N GLY A 42 -7.43 9.42 13.04
CA GLY A 42 -6.43 10.39 12.63
C GLY A 42 -5.49 9.88 11.56
N GLU A 43 -4.40 10.59 11.38
CA GLU A 43 -3.36 10.29 10.41
C GLU A 43 -2.24 9.51 11.08
N GLU A 44 -1.78 8.42 10.44
CA GLU A 44 -0.67 7.61 10.94
C GLU A 44 0.29 7.34 9.79
N HIS A 45 1.57 7.27 10.11
CA HIS A 45 2.62 7.01 9.14
C HIS A 45 3.31 5.69 9.47
N ILE A 46 3.55 4.88 8.45
CA ILE A 46 4.28 3.62 8.58
C ILE A 46 5.48 3.68 7.65
N SER A 47 6.65 3.38 8.21
CA SER A 47 7.89 3.24 7.46
C SER A 47 8.48 1.90 7.90
N ARG A 48 8.47 0.91 7.02
CA ARG A 48 8.84 -0.45 7.41
C ARG A 48 9.67 -1.15 6.38
N LYS A 49 10.79 -1.71 6.82
CA LYS A 49 11.64 -2.55 5.99
C LYS A 49 11.00 -3.93 5.85
N GLY A 50 11.03 -4.48 4.64
CA GLY A 50 10.51 -5.82 4.38
C GLY A 50 11.52 -6.90 4.74
N GLU A 51 11.03 -8.07 5.07
CA GLU A 51 11.85 -9.21 5.47
C GLU A 51 11.62 -10.45 4.61
N ASP A 52 10.66 -10.41 3.71
CA ASP A 52 10.33 -11.54 2.85
C ASP A 52 11.30 -11.60 1.67
N LYS A 53 12.17 -12.59 1.70
CA LYS A 53 13.18 -12.78 0.65
C LYS A 53 12.57 -13.12 -0.70
N GLU A 54 11.39 -13.73 -0.70
CA GLU A 54 10.70 -14.05 -1.95
C GLU A 54 10.26 -12.79 -2.68
N LEU A 55 9.94 -11.72 -1.95
CA LEU A 55 9.57 -10.44 -2.54
C LEU A 55 10.77 -9.60 -2.96
N ALA A 56 11.93 -9.79 -2.33
CA ALA A 56 13.08 -8.89 -2.50
C ALA A 56 13.51 -8.73 -3.95
N SER A 57 13.36 -9.78 -4.78
CA SER A 57 13.74 -9.73 -6.19
C SER A 57 12.86 -8.74 -6.99
N MET A 58 11.73 -8.36 -6.48
CA MET A 58 10.82 -7.41 -7.12
C MET A 58 11.18 -5.95 -6.79
N ARG A 59 12.21 -5.74 -5.98
CA ARG A 59 12.80 -4.43 -5.67
C ARG A 59 11.75 -3.46 -5.08
N ASN A 60 11.60 -2.28 -5.68
CA ASN A 60 10.65 -1.28 -5.17
C ASN A 60 9.18 -1.76 -5.22
N VAL A 61 8.85 -2.64 -6.17
CA VAL A 61 7.49 -3.22 -6.23
C VAL A 61 7.23 -4.09 -5.02
N ALA A 62 8.25 -4.79 -4.51
CA ALA A 62 8.14 -5.55 -3.26
C ALA A 62 7.71 -4.66 -2.10
N GLY A 63 8.28 -3.46 -2.02
CA GLY A 63 7.90 -2.49 -0.98
C GLY A 63 6.46 -2.03 -1.13
N GLU A 64 6.01 -1.81 -2.36
CA GLU A 64 4.63 -1.38 -2.58
C GLU A 64 3.64 -2.50 -2.25
N ILE A 65 3.96 -3.74 -2.55
CA ILE A 65 3.17 -4.91 -2.14
C ILE A 65 3.07 -4.94 -0.60
N LEU A 66 4.19 -4.78 0.08
CA LEU A 66 4.22 -4.74 1.55
C LEU A 66 3.35 -3.59 2.08
N GLY A 67 3.47 -2.40 1.49
CA GLY A 67 2.70 -1.24 1.90
C GLY A 67 1.20 -1.45 1.75
N SER A 68 0.78 -1.99 0.62
CA SER A 68 -0.64 -2.30 0.38
C SER A 68 -1.16 -3.32 1.41
N ARG A 69 -0.38 -4.36 1.67
CA ARG A 69 -0.77 -5.37 2.65
C ARG A 69 -0.85 -4.79 4.06
N LEU A 70 0.11 -3.96 4.45
CA LEU A 70 0.09 -3.29 5.76
C LEU A 70 -1.14 -2.40 5.92
N ALA A 71 -1.52 -1.69 4.85
CA ALA A 71 -2.72 -0.85 4.86
C ALA A 71 -3.97 -1.70 5.07
N MET A 72 -4.07 -2.83 4.38
CA MET A 72 -5.20 -3.75 4.54
C MET A 72 -5.24 -4.31 5.96
N GLU A 73 -4.10 -4.76 6.48
CA GLU A 73 -4.01 -5.32 7.84
C GLU A 73 -4.46 -4.31 8.88
N LYS A 74 -4.02 -3.05 8.74
CA LYS A 74 -4.39 -2.00 9.67
C LYS A 74 -5.88 -1.70 9.61
N ALA A 75 -6.44 -1.63 8.42
CA ALA A 75 -7.88 -1.38 8.24
C ALA A 75 -8.72 -2.51 8.85
N VAL A 76 -8.29 -3.76 8.68
CA VAL A 76 -8.96 -4.91 9.28
C VAL A 76 -8.85 -4.84 10.81
N ALA A 77 -7.67 -4.54 11.34
CA ALA A 77 -7.46 -4.42 12.78
C ALA A 77 -8.32 -3.33 13.41
N LEU A 78 -8.55 -2.23 12.69
CA LEU A 78 -9.41 -1.13 13.13
C LEU A 78 -10.90 -1.38 12.82
N LYS A 79 -11.23 -2.54 12.27
CA LYS A 79 -12.61 -2.93 11.93
C LYS A 79 -13.28 -1.93 10.98
N GLN A 80 -12.51 -1.43 10.02
CA GLN A 80 -13.05 -0.53 9.01
C GLN A 80 -13.92 -1.31 8.03
N LYS A 81 -14.89 -0.63 7.43
CA LYS A 81 -15.80 -1.23 6.45
C LYS A 81 -15.24 -1.13 5.04
N LYS A 82 -14.41 -0.12 4.79
CA LYS A 82 -13.91 0.20 3.46
C LYS A 82 -12.54 0.85 3.57
N ILE A 83 -11.68 0.59 2.60
CA ILE A 83 -10.41 1.29 2.47
C ILE A 83 -10.15 1.65 1.02
N TYR A 84 -9.71 2.89 0.80
CA TYR A 84 -9.16 3.33 -0.48
C TYR A 84 -7.65 3.21 -0.39
N ILE A 85 -7.04 2.47 -1.33
CA ILE A 85 -5.59 2.32 -1.39
C ILE A 85 -5.09 3.02 -2.64
N TYR A 86 -4.38 4.13 -2.46
CA TYR A 86 -3.76 4.89 -3.54
C TYR A 86 -2.37 4.31 -3.78
N HIS A 87 -2.09 3.94 -5.04
CA HIS A 87 -0.84 3.27 -5.42
C HIS A 87 -0.42 3.74 -6.82
N ASP A 88 0.86 3.64 -7.16
CA ASP A 88 1.31 4.06 -8.48
C ASP A 88 1.62 2.88 -9.42
N TYR A 89 1.96 1.71 -8.91
CA TYR A 89 2.22 0.55 -9.76
C TYR A 89 0.94 -0.24 -10.01
N GLN A 90 0.57 -0.42 -11.27
CA GLN A 90 -0.69 -1.06 -11.65
C GLN A 90 -0.87 -2.46 -11.06
N GLY A 91 0.23 -3.22 -10.92
CA GLY A 91 0.17 -4.59 -10.39
C GLY A 91 -0.45 -4.70 -9.02
N ILE A 92 -0.37 -3.65 -8.20
CA ILE A 92 -0.94 -3.65 -6.85
C ILE A 92 -2.44 -3.96 -6.89
N ALA A 93 -3.16 -3.39 -7.86
CA ALA A 93 -4.58 -3.69 -8.08
C ALA A 93 -4.75 -4.94 -8.94
N SER A 94 -4.00 -5.07 -10.01
CA SER A 94 -4.24 -6.08 -11.03
C SER A 94 -4.00 -7.50 -10.55
N TRP A 95 -3.06 -7.71 -9.64
CA TRP A 95 -2.85 -9.04 -9.03
C TRP A 95 -4.02 -9.43 -8.13
N CYS A 96 -4.52 -8.50 -7.32
CA CYS A 96 -5.64 -8.77 -6.43
C CYS A 96 -6.93 -9.02 -7.20
N LEU A 97 -7.18 -8.24 -8.26
CA LEU A 97 -8.41 -8.31 -9.02
C LEU A 97 -8.42 -9.41 -10.08
N GLY A 98 -7.33 -10.16 -10.20
CA GLY A 98 -7.23 -11.26 -11.14
C GLY A 98 -6.98 -10.85 -12.58
N GLU A 99 -6.63 -9.58 -12.82
CA GLU A 99 -6.31 -9.09 -14.16
C GLU A 99 -4.92 -9.54 -14.61
N TRP A 100 -4.00 -9.72 -13.68
CA TRP A 100 -2.65 -10.23 -13.93
C TRP A 100 -2.46 -11.53 -13.19
N LYS A 101 -1.77 -12.48 -13.81
CA LYS A 101 -1.46 -13.76 -13.20
C LYS A 101 -0.43 -13.57 -12.09
N THR A 102 -0.60 -14.32 -11.00
CA THR A 102 0.34 -14.31 -9.88
C THR A 102 1.35 -15.44 -10.07
N ASN A 103 2.38 -15.19 -10.88
CA ASN A 103 3.35 -16.21 -11.25
C ASN A 103 4.46 -16.40 -10.21
N LYS A 104 4.64 -15.46 -9.30
CA LYS A 104 5.68 -15.52 -8.27
C LYS A 104 5.04 -15.79 -6.92
N GLU A 105 5.79 -16.43 -6.01
CA GLU A 105 5.30 -16.73 -4.67
C GLU A 105 4.85 -15.47 -3.94
N GLY A 106 5.62 -14.39 -4.03
CA GLY A 106 5.27 -13.13 -3.37
C GLY A 106 3.95 -12.56 -3.87
N THR A 107 3.68 -12.62 -5.18
CA THR A 107 2.42 -12.13 -5.73
C THR A 107 1.27 -13.06 -5.39
N ARG A 108 1.50 -14.38 -5.34
CA ARG A 108 0.49 -15.34 -4.90
C ARG A 108 0.07 -15.08 -3.46
N GLN A 109 1.04 -14.89 -2.56
CA GLN A 109 0.75 -14.62 -1.15
C GLN A 109 0.00 -13.32 -0.96
N TYR A 110 0.34 -12.29 -1.74
CA TYR A 110 -0.34 -11.01 -1.72
C TYR A 110 -1.81 -11.16 -2.11
N LYS A 111 -2.06 -11.87 -3.23
CA LYS A 111 -3.43 -12.11 -3.67
C LYS A 111 -4.20 -12.98 -2.68
N GLU A 112 -3.56 -13.99 -2.12
CA GLU A 112 -4.19 -14.86 -1.11
C GLU A 112 -4.63 -14.04 0.11
N TYR A 113 -3.78 -13.12 0.56
CA TYR A 113 -4.15 -12.27 1.68
C TYR A 113 -5.36 -11.40 1.32
N TYR A 114 -5.32 -10.74 0.14
CA TYR A 114 -6.44 -9.95 -0.34
C TYR A 114 -7.72 -10.78 -0.37
N ASP A 115 -7.67 -11.99 -0.95
CA ASP A 115 -8.84 -12.87 -1.04
C ASP A 115 -9.36 -13.25 0.35
N SER A 116 -8.49 -13.34 1.35
CA SER A 116 -8.89 -13.70 2.71
C SER A 116 -9.64 -12.58 3.43
N VAL A 117 -9.47 -11.32 3.02
CA VAL A 117 -10.06 -10.17 3.71
C VAL A 117 -11.12 -9.43 2.88
N LYS A 118 -11.21 -9.66 1.58
CA LYS A 118 -12.08 -8.89 0.69
C LYS A 118 -13.56 -8.99 1.02
N ASP A 119 -13.98 -10.06 1.69
CA ASP A 119 -15.38 -10.22 2.09
C ASP A 119 -15.68 -9.53 3.42
N SER A 120 -14.63 -9.19 4.18
CA SER A 120 -14.77 -8.50 5.46
C SER A 120 -14.66 -6.99 5.32
N ILE A 121 -13.96 -6.51 4.29
CA ILE A 121 -13.74 -5.09 4.06
C ILE A 121 -13.73 -4.83 2.56
N GLU A 122 -14.41 -3.77 2.15
CA GLU A 122 -14.38 -3.34 0.75
C GLU A 122 -13.06 -2.63 0.47
N ILE A 123 -12.27 -3.15 -0.47
CA ILE A 123 -10.97 -2.58 -0.82
C ILE A 123 -11.07 -1.97 -2.21
N VAL A 124 -10.85 -0.66 -2.29
CA VAL A 124 -10.91 0.09 -3.55
C VAL A 124 -9.50 0.55 -3.89
N PHE A 125 -8.98 0.09 -5.01
CA PHE A 125 -7.66 0.48 -5.49
C PHE A 125 -7.78 1.74 -6.34
N CYS A 126 -6.95 2.73 -6.05
CA CYS A 126 -6.93 4.01 -6.76
C CYS A 126 -5.52 4.24 -7.29
N LYS A 127 -5.36 4.08 -8.61
CA LYS A 127 -4.05 4.31 -9.20
C LYS A 127 -3.79 5.80 -9.30
N VAL A 128 -2.62 6.22 -8.81
CA VAL A 128 -2.18 7.61 -8.91
C VAL A 128 -1.02 7.69 -9.90
N LYS A 129 -0.75 8.90 -10.36
CA LYS A 129 0.40 9.19 -11.20
C LYS A 129 1.60 9.38 -10.30
N GLY A 130 2.59 8.50 -10.37
CA GLY A 130 3.81 8.63 -9.57
C GLY A 130 4.50 9.97 -9.83
N HIS A 131 5.03 10.58 -8.77
CA HIS A 131 5.77 11.84 -8.81
C HIS A 131 5.00 13.00 -9.47
N SER A 132 3.68 13.02 -9.24
CA SER A 132 2.82 14.07 -9.82
C SER A 132 2.66 15.29 -8.90
N GLY A 133 3.40 15.35 -7.80
CA GLY A 133 3.29 16.45 -6.84
C GLY A 133 2.18 16.27 -5.81
N ASP A 134 1.58 15.09 -5.73
CA ASP A 134 0.60 14.77 -4.71
C ASP A 134 1.30 14.64 -3.35
N THR A 135 0.90 15.48 -2.40
CA THR A 135 1.51 15.55 -1.07
C THR A 135 1.57 14.19 -0.37
N TRP A 136 0.49 13.44 -0.43
CA TRP A 136 0.41 12.17 0.30
C TRP A 136 1.15 11.05 -0.40
N ASN A 137 1.16 11.06 -1.72
CA ASN A 137 1.96 10.12 -2.50
C ASN A 137 3.45 10.38 -2.25
N ASP A 138 3.85 11.66 -2.21
CA ASP A 138 5.23 12.05 -1.91
C ASP A 138 5.62 11.65 -0.49
N LEU A 139 4.70 11.77 0.48
CA LEU A 139 4.96 11.34 1.84
C LEU A 139 5.17 9.83 1.90
N ALA A 140 4.35 9.04 1.23
CA ALA A 140 4.53 7.59 1.19
C ALA A 140 5.89 7.22 0.60
N ASP A 141 6.31 7.92 -0.47
CA ASP A 141 7.63 7.73 -1.06
C ASP A 141 8.75 8.01 -0.05
N GLU A 142 8.66 9.14 0.67
CA GLU A 142 9.64 9.50 1.71
C GLU A 142 9.73 8.44 2.80
N LEU A 143 8.57 7.97 3.28
CA LEU A 143 8.51 6.94 4.31
C LEU A 143 9.14 5.63 3.84
N ALA A 144 8.88 5.27 2.57
CA ALA A 144 9.48 4.07 2.00
C ALA A 144 11.01 4.20 1.93
N LYS A 145 11.50 5.35 1.48
CA LYS A 145 12.94 5.61 1.41
C LYS A 145 13.60 5.54 2.78
N GLN A 146 12.98 6.14 3.78
CA GLN A 146 13.50 6.12 5.15
C GLN A 146 13.66 4.70 5.67
N SER A 147 12.74 3.80 5.33
CA SER A 147 12.75 2.44 5.85
C SER A 147 14.00 1.65 5.45
N VAL A 148 14.66 2.01 4.36
CA VAL A 148 15.83 1.30 3.84
C VAL A 148 17.07 2.19 3.72
N GLY A 149 17.04 3.39 4.28
CA GLY A 149 18.18 4.30 4.30
C GLY A 149 18.46 4.99 2.98
N ASN A 150 17.46 5.14 2.15
CA ASN A 150 17.60 5.85 0.86
C ASN A 150 17.44 7.36 0.99
#